data_5589fdb2cbae93839f23bf5c5a58d845
#
_entry.id   5589fdb2cbae93839f23bf5c5a58d845
#
_cell.length_a   1.000
_cell.length_b   1.000
_cell.length_c   1.000
_cell.angle_alpha   90.00
_cell.angle_beta   90.00
_cell.angle_gamma   90.00
#
_symmetry.space_group_name_H-M   'P 1'
#
loop_
_entity.id
_entity.type
_entity.pdbx_description
1 polymer ?
#
loop_
_entity_poly.entity_id
_entity_poly.type
_entity_poly.pdbx_seq_one_letter_code
_entity_poly.pdbx_strand_id
1 'polypeptide(L)'
;GAPDRLEMLLDKRVVAMADYDREHGTAYLQTAIMSVRFPGSPADAAAALNVHRNTYFYRMNKVRELFFIDLKDGDDRLALSFSASIMEGMEK
;
A
#
# COMPACT_ATOMS: atom_id res chain seq x y z
N GLY A 1 -10.02 5.19 -24.14
CA GLY A 1 -11.09 5.94 -23.57
C GLY A 1 -10.60 7.01 -22.62
N ALA A 2 -11.49 7.88 -22.25
CA ALA A 2 -11.14 8.88 -21.26
C ALA A 2 -10.55 8.21 -20.03
N PRO A 3 -9.50 8.77 -19.44
CA PRO A 3 -9.02 8.25 -18.17
C PRO A 3 -10.22 8.18 -17.25
N ASP A 4 -10.44 7.05 -16.70
CA ASP A 4 -11.58 6.84 -15.84
C ASP A 4 -11.54 7.88 -14.74
N ARG A 5 -12.69 8.46 -14.45
CA ARG A 5 -12.80 9.41 -13.35
C ARG A 5 -12.29 8.79 -12.04
N LEU A 6 -12.40 7.46 -11.93
CA LEU A 6 -11.87 6.73 -10.78
C LEU A 6 -10.36 6.90 -10.63
N GLU A 7 -9.60 6.91 -11.73
CA GLU A 7 -8.16 7.12 -11.67
C GLU A 7 -7.80 8.49 -11.09
N MET A 8 -8.65 9.48 -11.31
CA MET A 8 -8.43 10.82 -10.77
C MET A 8 -8.61 10.89 -9.26
N LEU A 9 -9.29 9.89 -8.67
CA LEU A 9 -9.50 9.80 -7.23
C LEU A 9 -8.37 9.08 -6.52
N LEU A 10 -7.46 8.45 -7.27
CA LEU A 10 -6.37 7.69 -6.68
C LEU A 10 -5.29 8.63 -6.13
N ASP A 11 -4.78 8.29 -4.95
CA ASP A 11 -3.62 8.98 -4.40
C ASP A 11 -2.41 8.70 -5.29
N LYS A 12 -1.73 9.73 -5.73
CA LYS A 12 -0.58 9.59 -6.64
C LYS A 12 0.55 8.78 -6.05
N ARG A 13 0.73 8.85 -4.74
CA ARG A 13 1.77 8.09 -4.04
C ARG A 13 1.45 6.60 -4.07
N VAL A 14 0.19 6.24 -3.94
CA VAL A 14 -0.27 4.84 -4.00
C VAL A 14 -0.08 4.31 -5.41
N VAL A 15 -0.43 5.09 -6.43
CA VAL A 15 -0.21 4.71 -7.83
C VAL A 15 1.28 4.51 -8.09
N ALA A 16 2.12 5.43 -7.62
CA ALA A 16 3.58 5.33 -7.78
C ALA A 16 4.12 4.05 -7.13
N MET A 17 3.58 3.67 -5.97
CA MET A 17 3.98 2.46 -5.27
C MET A 17 3.58 1.21 -6.06
N ALA A 18 2.37 1.17 -6.60
CA ALA A 18 1.92 0.05 -7.43
C ALA A 18 2.78 -0.09 -8.69
N ASP A 19 3.13 1.03 -9.33
CA ASP A 19 3.98 1.03 -10.51
C ASP A 19 5.39 0.54 -10.18
N TYR A 20 5.93 1.01 -9.06
CA TYR A 20 7.25 0.60 -8.58
C TYR A 20 7.29 -0.92 -8.35
N ASP A 21 6.27 -1.44 -7.67
CA ASP A 21 6.18 -2.87 -7.40
C ASP A 21 6.17 -3.68 -8.70
N ARG A 22 5.43 -3.22 -9.69
CA ARG A 22 5.32 -3.89 -10.97
C ARG A 22 6.67 -3.90 -11.70
N GLU A 23 7.42 -2.81 -11.64
CA GLU A 23 8.70 -2.67 -12.31
C GLU A 23 9.82 -3.45 -11.61
N HIS A 24 9.77 -3.55 -10.29
CA HIS A 24 10.88 -4.07 -9.48
C HIS A 24 10.59 -5.41 -8.83
N GLY A 25 9.39 -5.95 -9.01
CA GLY A 25 9.01 -7.21 -8.38
C GLY A 25 8.93 -7.13 -6.86
N THR A 26 8.63 -5.96 -6.32
CA THR A 26 8.47 -5.75 -4.89
C THR A 26 7.01 -5.91 -4.47
N ALA A 27 6.74 -5.88 -3.16
CA ALA A 27 5.40 -6.03 -2.60
C ALA A 27 5.11 -4.94 -1.57
N TYR A 28 5.46 -3.71 -1.87
CA TYR A 28 5.28 -2.59 -0.93
C TYR A 28 3.81 -2.24 -0.74
N LEU A 29 3.03 -2.21 -1.81
CA LEU A 29 1.61 -1.90 -1.72
C LEU A 29 0.87 -2.94 -0.89
N GLN A 30 1.12 -4.23 -1.16
CA GLN A 30 0.49 -5.32 -0.41
C GLN A 30 0.86 -5.24 1.07
N THR A 31 2.12 -4.91 1.38
CA THR A 31 2.57 -4.75 2.75
C THR A 31 1.83 -3.60 3.45
N ALA A 32 1.69 -2.47 2.77
CA ALA A 32 0.95 -1.33 3.30
C ALA A 32 -0.52 -1.66 3.54
N ILE A 33 -1.15 -2.39 2.63
CA ILE A 33 -2.54 -2.84 2.78
C ILE A 33 -2.69 -3.72 4.02
N MET A 34 -1.78 -4.66 4.23
CA MET A 34 -1.83 -5.54 5.41
C MET A 34 -1.60 -4.76 6.70
N SER A 35 -0.78 -3.71 6.67
CA SER A 35 -0.60 -2.83 7.82
C SER A 35 -1.92 -2.18 8.24
N VAL A 36 -2.73 -1.78 7.28
CA VAL A 36 -4.03 -1.17 7.55
C VAL A 36 -5.05 -2.21 8.04
N ARG A 37 -5.01 -3.42 7.48
CA ARG A 37 -5.94 -4.50 7.87
C ARG A 37 -5.67 -5.04 9.27
N PHE A 38 -4.41 -4.98 9.72
CA PHE A 38 -4.02 -5.47 11.05
C PHE A 38 -3.40 -4.33 11.85
N PRO A 39 -4.20 -3.29 12.19
CA PRO A 39 -3.67 -2.12 12.87
C PRO A 39 -3.10 -2.49 14.23
N GLY A 40 -1.90 -1.99 14.51
CA GLY A 40 -1.23 -2.25 15.78
C GLY A 40 -0.71 -3.66 15.95
N SER A 41 -0.74 -4.48 14.91
CA SER A 41 -0.28 -5.88 15.00
C SER A 41 0.67 -6.23 13.85
N PRO A 42 1.95 -5.79 13.94
CA PRO A 42 2.95 -6.14 12.91
C PRO A 42 3.13 -7.64 12.73
N ALA A 43 2.99 -8.43 13.80
CA ALA A 43 3.10 -9.87 13.71
C ALA A 43 2.01 -10.48 12.82
N ASP A 44 0.76 -10.02 12.99
CA ASP A 44 -0.35 -10.51 12.18
C ASP A 44 -0.22 -10.06 10.72
N ALA A 45 0.21 -8.82 10.51
CA ALA A 45 0.45 -8.32 9.16
C ALA A 45 1.53 -9.14 8.45
N ALA A 46 2.65 -9.39 9.12
CA ALA A 46 3.74 -10.20 8.58
C ALA A 46 3.28 -11.63 8.27
N ALA A 47 2.51 -12.23 9.18
CA ALA A 47 1.95 -13.57 8.98
C ALA A 47 1.05 -13.62 7.75
N ALA A 48 0.19 -12.61 7.57
CA ALA A 48 -0.70 -12.51 6.42
C ALA A 48 0.08 -12.40 5.10
N LEU A 49 1.27 -11.80 5.15
CA LEU A 49 2.16 -11.66 3.99
C LEU A 49 3.08 -12.86 3.82
N ASN A 50 3.07 -13.78 4.79
CA ASN A 50 3.98 -14.92 4.82
C ASN A 50 5.46 -14.51 4.79
N VAL A 51 5.80 -13.50 5.58
CA VAL A 51 7.17 -12.99 5.70
C VAL A 51 7.55 -12.85 7.18
N HIS A 52 8.86 -12.78 7.45
CA HIS A 52 9.36 -12.49 8.78
C HIS A 52 9.06 -11.04 9.17
N ARG A 53 8.93 -10.78 10.48
CA ARG A 53 8.68 -9.43 11.00
C ARG A 53 9.73 -8.42 10.52
N ASN A 54 10.99 -8.82 10.44
CA ASN A 54 12.05 -7.93 9.98
C ASN A 54 11.83 -7.49 8.54
N THR A 55 11.37 -8.39 7.67
CA THR A 55 11.02 -8.07 6.29
C THR A 55 9.84 -7.09 6.26
N TYR A 56 8.84 -7.33 7.11
CA TYR A 56 7.69 -6.42 7.21
C TYR A 56 8.14 -5.01 7.59
N PHE A 57 8.96 -4.88 8.63
CA PHE A 57 9.44 -3.56 9.07
C PHE A 57 10.33 -2.89 8.03
N TYR A 58 11.17 -3.65 7.34
CA TYR A 58 11.98 -3.14 6.25
C TYR A 58 11.09 -2.53 5.16
N ARG A 59 10.06 -3.28 4.75
CA ARG A 59 9.14 -2.82 3.72
C ARG A 59 8.35 -1.58 4.16
N MET A 60 7.90 -1.55 5.41
CA MET A 60 7.18 -0.39 5.93
C MET A 60 8.04 0.87 5.96
N ASN A 61 9.32 0.72 6.30
CA ASN A 61 10.26 1.82 6.23
C ASN A 61 10.44 2.31 4.79
N LYS A 62 10.51 1.39 3.82
CA LYS A 62 10.63 1.74 2.41
C LYS A 62 9.38 2.45 1.90
N VAL A 63 8.21 2.04 2.33
CA VAL A 63 6.95 2.72 1.98
C VAL A 63 7.03 4.19 2.39
N ARG A 64 7.49 4.46 3.59
CA ARG A 64 7.64 5.84 4.08
C ARG A 64 8.73 6.60 3.35
N GLU A 65 9.90 5.99 3.16
CA GLU A 65 11.05 6.64 2.54
C GLU A 65 10.85 6.94 1.06
N LEU A 66 10.31 5.98 0.31
CA LEU A 66 10.20 6.08 -1.15
C LEU A 66 8.93 6.79 -1.60
N PHE A 67 7.83 6.62 -0.86
CA PHE A 67 6.52 7.09 -1.31
C PHE A 67 5.91 8.12 -0.38
N PHE A 68 6.58 8.45 0.71
CA PHE A 68 6.14 9.49 1.66
C PHE A 68 4.76 9.19 2.25
N ILE A 69 4.47 7.91 2.45
CA ILE A 69 3.23 7.45 3.09
C ILE A 69 3.59 6.98 4.49
N ASP A 70 2.99 7.63 5.49
CA ASP A 70 3.15 7.27 6.89
C ASP A 70 1.85 6.65 7.40
N LEU A 71 1.84 5.35 7.57
CA LEU A 71 0.63 4.63 7.98
C LEU A 71 0.34 4.74 9.48
N LYS A 72 1.11 5.56 10.22
CA LYS A 72 0.74 6.03 11.55
C LYS A 72 -0.20 7.23 11.46
N ASP A 73 -0.21 7.92 10.33
CA ASP A 73 -1.09 9.05 10.07
C ASP A 73 -2.43 8.54 9.56
N GLY A 74 -3.51 8.98 10.20
CA GLY A 74 -4.87 8.57 9.84
C GLY A 74 -5.26 8.95 8.41
N ASP A 75 -4.84 10.13 7.95
CA ASP A 75 -5.15 10.58 6.59
C ASP A 75 -4.45 9.70 5.55
N ASP A 76 -3.20 9.33 5.81
CA ASP A 76 -2.46 8.45 4.91
C ASP A 76 -3.06 7.04 4.88
N ARG A 77 -3.50 6.52 6.04
CA ARG A 77 -4.19 5.23 6.09
C ARG A 77 -5.47 5.27 5.26
N LEU A 78 -6.24 6.34 5.39
CA LEU A 78 -7.48 6.50 4.67
C LEU A 78 -7.23 6.60 3.17
N ALA A 79 -6.26 7.40 2.76
CA ALA A 79 -5.88 7.56 1.35
C ALA A 79 -5.44 6.23 0.75
N LEU A 80 -4.64 5.46 1.47
CA LEU A 80 -4.18 4.14 1.02
C LEU A 80 -5.36 3.19 0.86
N SER A 81 -6.22 3.08 1.87
CA SER A 81 -7.35 2.16 1.85
C SER A 81 -8.33 2.48 0.73
N PHE A 82 -8.62 3.76 0.54
CA PHE A 82 -9.53 4.21 -0.50
C PHE A 82 -8.96 3.92 -1.89
N SER A 83 -7.70 4.29 -2.12
CA SER A 83 -7.04 4.06 -3.40
C SER A 83 -6.90 2.58 -3.71
N ALA A 84 -6.52 1.77 -2.73
CA ALA A 84 -6.38 0.32 -2.89
C ALA A 84 -7.73 -0.31 -3.26
N SER A 85 -8.81 0.12 -2.63
CA SER A 85 -10.15 -0.38 -2.93
C SER A 85 -10.57 -0.06 -4.35
N ILE A 86 -10.28 1.16 -4.82
CA ILE A 86 -10.59 1.56 -6.21
C ILE A 86 -9.76 0.72 -7.19
N MET A 87 -8.46 0.57 -6.95
CA MET A 87 -7.58 -0.19 -7.81
C MET A 87 -8.01 -1.65 -7.90
N GLU A 88 -8.39 -2.25 -6.78
CA GLU A 88 -8.90 -3.61 -6.74
C GLU A 88 -10.17 -3.75 -7.60
N GLY A 89 -11.08 -2.77 -7.50
CA GLY A 89 -12.28 -2.74 -8.33
C GLY A 89 -12.00 -2.59 -9.81
N MET A 90 -10.96 -1.85 -10.18
CA MET A 90 -10.57 -1.65 -11.57
C MET A 90 -9.98 -2.92 -12.21
N GLU A 91 -9.38 -3.80 -11.42
CA GLU A 91 -8.81 -5.05 -11.90
C GLU A 91 -9.87 -6.11 -12.20
N LYS A 92 -11.08 -5.91 -11.73
CA LYS A 92 -12.21 -6.81 -12.00
C LYS A 92 -12.96 -6.32 -13.23
#